data_3f037e315108bcb6f5dd45bf0d3eb220
#
_entry.id   3f037e315108bcb6f5dd45bf0d3eb220
#
_cell.length_a   1.000
_cell.length_b   1.000
_cell.length_c   1.000
_cell.angle_alpha   90.00
_cell.angle_beta   90.00
_cell.angle_gamma   90.00
#
_symmetry.space_group_name_H-M   'P 1'
#
loop_
_entity.id
_entity.type
_entity.pdbx_description
1 polymer ?
#
loop_
_entity_poly.entity_id
_entity_poly.type
_entity_poly.pdbx_seq_one_letter_code
_entity_poly.pdbx_strand_id
1 'polypeptide(L)'
;HAYARDVADQVWLGVRRMRVVFTGVPAHAASQPFMGRNALDAATLALSGIGLLRQQILPWDRVHAVVVDGGAVANIIPERAELSLMVRSKYPETLKDLVGRVEDVLRGAALMSGTGVRIIVPDYTNEMPVRANSPLTAAWVRSQRERGRDPLPAGVVPETVAAGTDFGNVSQRVPGIHPLIGVADSPDVALHTREMTRAAGSPTGEAAAVDGAYGLAAVALDWLHDA
;
A
#
# COMPACT_ATOMS: atom_id res chain seq x y z
N HIS A 1 4.72 -14.55 -6.41
CA HIS A 1 4.33 -13.40 -7.24
C HIS A 1 5.43 -13.12 -8.28
N ALA A 2 5.04 -12.84 -9.53
CA ALA A 2 5.98 -12.51 -10.61
C ALA A 2 6.73 -11.21 -10.33
N TYR A 3 8.05 -11.23 -10.53
CA TYR A 3 8.96 -10.11 -10.32
C TYR A 3 10.14 -10.18 -11.28
N ALA A 4 11.04 -9.20 -11.26
CA ALA A 4 12.25 -9.24 -12.08
C ALA A 4 13.33 -10.16 -11.51
N ARG A 5 13.24 -10.55 -10.23
CA ARG A 5 14.23 -11.36 -9.50
C ARG A 5 13.53 -12.39 -8.62
N ASP A 6 14.25 -13.48 -8.30
CA ASP A 6 13.82 -14.39 -7.25
C ASP A 6 14.13 -13.76 -5.88
N VAL A 7 13.13 -13.67 -5.00
CA VAL A 7 13.29 -13.18 -3.64
C VAL A 7 12.53 -14.09 -2.69
N ALA A 8 13.23 -14.65 -1.72
CA ALA A 8 12.68 -15.62 -0.77
C ALA A 8 11.66 -15.00 0.19
N ASP A 9 11.98 -13.81 0.68
CA ASP A 9 11.15 -13.06 1.61
C ASP A 9 11.29 -11.57 1.34
N GLN A 10 10.17 -10.88 1.24
CA GLN A 10 10.07 -9.46 0.97
C GLN A 10 9.14 -8.81 1.99
N VAL A 11 9.46 -7.57 2.36
CA VAL A 11 8.56 -6.77 3.18
C VAL A 11 7.32 -6.39 2.35
N TRP A 12 6.14 -6.74 2.85
CA TRP A 12 4.86 -6.37 2.30
C TRP A 12 4.11 -5.50 3.30
N LEU A 13 3.89 -4.26 2.91
CA LEU A 13 3.26 -3.26 3.77
C LEU A 13 1.76 -3.50 3.89
N GLY A 14 1.23 -3.28 5.07
CA GLY A 14 -0.20 -3.08 5.25
C GLY A 14 -0.64 -1.76 4.63
N VAL A 15 -1.89 -1.72 4.17
CA VAL A 15 -2.47 -0.57 3.48
C VAL A 15 -3.83 -0.24 4.06
N ARG A 16 -4.04 1.02 4.42
CA ARG A 16 -5.34 1.61 4.73
C ARG A 16 -5.69 2.64 3.67
N ARG A 17 -6.78 2.42 2.95
CA ARG A 17 -7.34 3.39 2.00
C ARG A 17 -8.47 4.15 2.67
N MET A 18 -8.53 5.45 2.44
CA MET A 18 -9.57 6.32 2.98
C MET A 18 -10.06 7.28 1.91
N ARG A 19 -11.36 7.50 1.91
CA ARG A 19 -12.02 8.59 1.21
C ARG A 19 -12.44 9.61 2.24
N VAL A 20 -12.04 10.87 2.07
CA VAL A 20 -12.29 11.94 3.03
C VAL A 20 -13.11 13.02 2.35
N VAL A 21 -14.26 13.34 2.92
CA VAL A 21 -15.15 14.37 2.40
C VAL A 21 -15.24 15.50 3.43
N PHE A 22 -14.80 16.68 3.03
CA PHE A 22 -15.02 17.91 3.77
C PHE A 22 -16.31 18.58 3.29
N THR A 23 -17.11 19.10 4.23
CA THR A 23 -18.38 19.76 3.96
C THR A 23 -18.36 21.15 4.55
N GLY A 24 -18.50 22.15 3.69
CA GLY A 24 -18.49 23.57 4.03
C GLY A 24 -19.84 24.24 3.78
N VAL A 25 -19.81 25.53 3.59
CA VAL A 25 -20.96 26.38 3.27
C VAL A 25 -20.61 27.23 2.05
N PRO A 26 -21.37 27.16 0.95
CA PRO A 26 -21.08 27.93 -0.25
C PRO A 26 -21.43 29.41 -0.03
N ALA A 27 -20.67 30.29 -0.69
CA ALA A 27 -20.93 31.73 -0.72
C ALA A 27 -20.32 32.35 -1.98
N HIS A 28 -20.77 33.54 -2.36
CA HIS A 28 -20.14 34.29 -3.44
C HIS A 28 -18.78 34.84 -2.97
N ALA A 29 -17.70 34.42 -3.64
CA ALA A 29 -16.34 34.67 -3.17
C ALA A 29 -15.95 36.17 -3.10
N ALA A 30 -16.59 37.04 -3.85
CA ALA A 30 -16.30 38.47 -3.86
C ALA A 30 -17.31 39.28 -3.03
N SER A 31 -18.61 38.97 -3.07
CA SER A 31 -19.64 39.83 -2.44
C SER A 31 -19.90 39.49 -0.98
N GLN A 32 -19.88 38.20 -0.62
CA GLN A 32 -20.21 37.78 0.75
C GLN A 32 -19.33 36.60 1.22
N PRO A 33 -17.98 36.67 1.09
CA PRO A 33 -17.09 35.56 1.45
C PRO A 33 -17.20 35.17 2.94
N PHE A 34 -17.54 36.12 3.83
CA PHE A 34 -17.69 35.90 5.27
C PHE A 34 -18.87 34.98 5.64
N MET A 35 -19.80 34.73 4.71
CA MET A 35 -20.91 33.78 4.88
C MET A 35 -20.49 32.32 4.58
N GLY A 36 -19.35 32.12 3.90
CA GLY A 36 -18.89 30.82 3.47
C GLY A 36 -18.07 30.08 4.54
N ARG A 37 -17.94 28.76 4.31
CA ARG A 37 -16.97 27.87 4.96
C ARG A 37 -16.35 27.03 3.85
N ASN A 38 -15.10 27.28 3.55
CA ASN A 38 -14.45 26.71 2.37
C ASN A 38 -13.97 25.27 2.62
N ALA A 39 -14.61 24.29 2.00
CA ALA A 39 -14.22 22.89 2.09
C ALA A 39 -12.86 22.61 1.43
N LEU A 40 -12.46 23.40 0.41
CA LEU A 40 -11.13 23.26 -0.21
C LEU A 40 -10.01 23.75 0.71
N ASP A 41 -10.26 24.77 1.57
CA ASP A 41 -9.29 25.19 2.57
C ASP A 41 -9.04 24.07 3.58
N ALA A 42 -10.09 23.34 3.99
CA ALA A 42 -9.93 22.15 4.83
C ALA A 42 -9.05 21.08 4.16
N ALA A 43 -9.28 20.79 2.88
CA ALA A 43 -8.46 19.84 2.13
C ALA A 43 -7.00 20.31 2.01
N THR A 44 -6.78 21.60 1.78
CA THR A 44 -5.43 22.22 1.71
C THR A 44 -4.70 22.14 3.05
N LEU A 45 -5.37 22.46 4.16
CA LEU A 45 -4.82 22.31 5.51
C LEU A 45 -4.49 20.87 5.84
N ALA A 46 -5.35 19.93 5.44
CA ALA A 46 -5.14 18.50 5.61
C ALA A 46 -3.88 18.01 4.86
N LEU A 47 -3.73 18.39 3.59
CA LEU A 47 -2.54 18.05 2.79
C LEU A 47 -1.27 18.66 3.38
N SER A 48 -1.32 19.89 3.85
CA SER A 48 -0.21 20.56 4.53
C SER A 48 0.15 19.86 5.84
N GLY A 49 -0.85 19.53 6.66
CA GLY A 49 -0.66 18.79 7.91
C GLY A 49 -0.07 17.39 7.70
N ILE A 50 -0.51 16.67 6.67
CA ILE A 50 0.09 15.40 6.25
C ILE A 50 1.55 15.60 5.82
N GLY A 51 1.85 16.69 5.11
CA GLY A 51 3.22 17.08 4.72
C GLY A 51 4.13 17.25 5.94
N LEU A 52 3.66 17.93 6.99
CA LEU A 52 4.38 18.09 8.25
C LEU A 52 4.51 16.77 9.01
N LEU A 53 3.45 15.97 9.08
CA LEU A 53 3.44 14.66 9.73
C LEU A 53 4.51 13.72 9.16
N ARG A 54 4.79 13.79 7.85
CA ARG A 54 5.80 12.94 7.18
C ARG A 54 7.21 13.07 7.76
N GLN A 55 7.53 14.14 8.48
CA GLN A 55 8.82 14.31 9.13
C GLN A 55 8.99 13.44 10.39
N GLN A 56 7.88 12.95 10.97
CA GLN A 56 7.85 12.17 12.21
C GLN A 56 7.18 10.81 12.02
N ILE A 57 7.29 10.20 10.85
CA ILE A 57 6.86 8.83 10.57
C ILE A 57 8.07 7.91 10.37
N LEU A 58 7.86 6.60 10.46
CA LEU A 58 8.93 5.62 10.32
C LEU A 58 9.45 5.56 8.86
N PRO A 59 10.70 5.12 8.63
CA PRO A 59 11.29 5.11 7.28
C PRO A 59 10.51 4.30 6.23
N TRP A 60 9.79 3.27 6.66
CA TRP A 60 8.94 2.44 5.80
C TRP A 60 7.50 2.93 5.69
N ASP A 61 7.09 3.91 6.49
CA ASP A 61 5.75 4.46 6.43
C ASP A 61 5.53 5.30 5.17
N ARG A 62 4.31 5.27 4.65
CA ARG A 62 3.92 6.10 3.50
C ARG A 62 2.52 6.65 3.71
N VAL A 63 2.36 7.94 3.41
CA VAL A 63 1.05 8.59 3.35
C VAL A 63 0.97 9.35 2.03
N HIS A 64 0.05 8.92 1.16
CA HIS A 64 -0.22 9.56 -0.12
C HIS A 64 -1.66 10.06 -0.17
N ALA A 65 -1.87 11.19 -0.81
CA ALA A 65 -3.18 11.78 -0.99
C ALA A 65 -3.29 12.45 -2.35
N VAL A 66 -4.50 12.43 -2.92
CA VAL A 66 -4.88 13.19 -4.10
C VAL A 66 -6.19 13.91 -3.84
N VAL A 67 -6.36 15.10 -4.43
CA VAL A 67 -7.64 15.81 -4.47
C VAL A 67 -8.49 15.19 -5.57
N VAL A 68 -9.66 14.68 -5.19
CA VAL A 68 -10.65 14.09 -6.11
C VAL A 68 -11.66 15.15 -6.54
N ASP A 69 -12.02 16.04 -5.60
CA ASP A 69 -12.94 17.15 -5.83
C ASP A 69 -12.48 18.35 -5.00
N GLY A 70 -12.49 19.53 -5.58
CA GLY A 70 -12.05 20.78 -4.93
C GLY A 70 -12.92 21.98 -5.30
N GLY A 71 -14.11 21.75 -5.83
CA GLY A 71 -15.04 22.79 -6.29
C GLY A 71 -15.04 22.98 -7.81
N ALA A 72 -16.04 23.69 -8.33
CA ALA A 72 -16.30 23.79 -9.75
C ALA A 72 -15.82 25.11 -10.40
N VAL A 73 -15.95 26.25 -9.68
CA VAL A 73 -15.66 27.59 -10.22
C VAL A 73 -15.08 28.50 -9.13
N ALA A 74 -14.18 29.40 -9.52
CA ALA A 74 -13.43 30.22 -8.57
C ALA A 74 -14.23 31.32 -7.87
N ASN A 75 -15.39 31.70 -8.39
CA ASN A 75 -16.26 32.73 -7.84
C ASN A 75 -17.28 32.20 -6.80
N ILE A 76 -17.27 30.90 -6.51
CA ILE A 76 -18.09 30.29 -5.46
C ILE A 76 -17.17 29.57 -4.48
N ILE A 77 -17.32 29.85 -3.19
CA ILE A 77 -16.62 29.13 -2.12
C ILE A 77 -17.10 27.66 -2.14
N PRO A 78 -16.20 26.68 -2.27
CA PRO A 78 -16.57 25.27 -2.35
C PRO A 78 -17.26 24.76 -1.08
N GLU A 79 -18.47 24.23 -1.23
CA GLU A 79 -19.19 23.56 -0.13
C GLU A 79 -18.74 22.13 0.10
N ARG A 80 -18.00 21.56 -0.86
CA ARG A 80 -17.50 20.19 -0.80
C ARG A 80 -16.10 20.11 -1.36
N ALA A 81 -15.25 19.34 -0.66
CA ALA A 81 -13.99 18.86 -1.21
C ALA A 81 -13.77 17.41 -0.82
N GLU A 82 -13.07 16.67 -1.67
CA GLU A 82 -12.81 15.24 -1.46
C GLU A 82 -11.36 14.89 -1.69
N LEU A 83 -10.79 14.12 -0.75
CA LEU A 83 -9.48 13.51 -0.87
C LEU A 83 -9.60 11.99 -0.94
N SER A 84 -8.73 11.37 -1.74
CA SER A 84 -8.42 9.94 -1.66
C SER A 84 -7.05 9.77 -1.05
N LEU A 85 -6.96 8.99 0.03
CA LEU A 85 -5.73 8.75 0.79
C LEU A 85 -5.37 7.28 0.83
N MET A 86 -4.05 7.04 0.94
CA MET A 86 -3.47 5.73 1.17
C MET A 86 -2.39 5.85 2.24
N VAL A 87 -2.57 5.12 3.34
CA VAL A 87 -1.62 5.02 4.46
C VAL A 87 -1.03 3.61 4.46
N ARG A 88 0.29 3.51 4.57
CA ARG A 88 1.01 2.23 4.57
C ARG A 88 2.00 2.16 5.71
N SER A 89 2.14 0.98 6.31
CA SER A 89 3.17 0.68 7.31
C SER A 89 3.53 -0.80 7.33
N LYS A 90 4.70 -1.10 7.92
CA LYS A 90 5.30 -2.45 7.95
C LYS A 90 4.64 -3.37 8.98
N TYR A 91 4.16 -2.83 10.09
CA TYR A 91 3.58 -3.61 11.19
C TYR A 91 2.14 -3.21 11.45
N PRO A 92 1.29 -4.13 11.93
CA PRO A 92 -0.11 -3.83 12.25
C PRO A 92 -0.27 -2.68 13.24
N GLU A 93 0.59 -2.64 14.27
CA GLU A 93 0.55 -1.64 15.34
C GLU A 93 0.94 -0.26 14.83
N THR A 94 2.02 -0.17 14.02
CA THR A 94 2.47 1.09 13.44
C THR A 94 1.52 1.59 12.36
N LEU A 95 0.87 0.67 11.61
CA LEU A 95 -0.20 1.05 10.67
C LEU A 95 -1.39 1.67 11.41
N LYS A 96 -1.81 1.06 12.53
CA LYS A 96 -2.93 1.56 13.35
C LYS A 96 -2.61 2.94 13.93
N ASP A 97 -1.40 3.12 14.49
CA ASP A 97 -0.96 4.42 15.04
C ASP A 97 -0.93 5.49 13.94
N LEU A 98 -0.29 5.20 12.82
CA LEU A 98 -0.18 6.15 11.70
C LEU A 98 -1.55 6.56 11.15
N VAL A 99 -2.48 5.61 11.02
CA VAL A 99 -3.86 5.90 10.61
C VAL A 99 -4.54 6.86 11.59
N GLY A 100 -4.42 6.62 12.91
CA GLY A 100 -4.96 7.50 13.94
C GLY A 100 -4.41 8.93 13.82
N ARG A 101 -3.09 9.07 13.67
CA ARG A 101 -2.42 10.37 13.50
C ARG A 101 -2.88 11.10 12.22
N VAL A 102 -3.08 10.37 11.12
CA VAL A 102 -3.63 10.95 9.88
C VAL A 102 -5.07 11.41 10.09
N GLU A 103 -5.90 10.62 10.76
CA GLU A 103 -7.28 11.00 11.09
C GLU A 103 -7.34 12.27 11.97
N ASP A 104 -6.43 12.42 12.93
CA ASP A 104 -6.34 13.61 13.76
C ASP A 104 -5.97 14.86 12.94
N VAL A 105 -5.05 14.73 11.98
CA VAL A 105 -4.74 15.80 11.02
C VAL A 105 -5.99 16.21 10.23
N LEU A 106 -6.76 15.23 9.73
CA LEU A 106 -7.99 15.49 8.96
C LEU A 106 -9.06 16.20 9.79
N ARG A 107 -9.26 15.76 11.04
CA ARG A 107 -10.20 16.40 11.98
C ARG A 107 -9.73 17.80 12.38
N GLY A 108 -8.43 17.97 12.62
CA GLY A 108 -7.82 19.27 12.91
C GLY A 108 -8.01 20.26 11.76
N ALA A 109 -7.82 19.83 10.52
CA ALA A 109 -8.02 20.65 9.33
C ALA A 109 -9.48 21.13 9.21
N ALA A 110 -10.45 20.24 9.45
CA ALA A 110 -11.86 20.59 9.46
C ALA A 110 -12.20 21.60 10.57
N LEU A 111 -11.66 21.40 11.77
CA LEU A 111 -11.84 22.31 12.89
C LEU A 111 -11.29 23.71 12.59
N MET A 112 -10.07 23.79 12.04
CA MET A 112 -9.42 25.06 11.68
C MET A 112 -10.18 25.85 10.61
N SER A 113 -10.82 25.17 9.67
CA SER A 113 -11.59 25.78 8.57
C SER A 113 -13.08 25.98 8.88
N GLY A 114 -13.54 25.54 10.05
CA GLY A 114 -14.96 25.59 10.44
C GLY A 114 -15.87 24.69 9.54
N THR A 115 -15.32 23.62 9.00
CA THR A 115 -16.04 22.67 8.13
C THR A 115 -16.34 21.35 8.84
N GLY A 116 -17.24 20.54 8.26
CA GLY A 116 -17.41 19.15 8.65
C GLY A 116 -16.40 18.23 7.94
N VAL A 117 -16.10 17.07 8.54
CA VAL A 117 -15.31 16.02 7.90
C VAL A 117 -15.96 14.66 8.09
N ARG A 118 -15.99 13.86 7.02
CA ARG A 118 -16.37 12.45 7.04
C ARG A 118 -15.25 11.61 6.45
N ILE A 119 -14.69 10.73 7.27
CA ILE A 119 -13.67 9.77 6.89
C ILE A 119 -14.35 8.43 6.61
N ILE A 120 -14.21 7.92 5.41
CA ILE A 120 -14.83 6.68 4.93
C ILE A 120 -13.70 5.70 4.62
N VAL A 121 -13.70 4.57 5.33
CA VAL A 121 -12.77 3.47 5.09
C VAL A 121 -13.56 2.36 4.41
N PRO A 122 -13.28 2.06 3.13
CA PRO A 122 -13.94 0.96 2.44
C PRO A 122 -13.50 -0.39 3.01
N ASP A 123 -14.43 -1.27 3.34
CA ASP A 123 -14.17 -2.55 4.03
C ASP A 123 -13.27 -3.50 3.21
N TYR A 124 -13.38 -3.48 1.88
CA TYR A 124 -12.64 -4.37 0.96
C TYR A 124 -11.19 -3.93 0.68
N THR A 125 -10.73 -2.83 1.25
CA THR A 125 -9.43 -2.22 0.89
C THR A 125 -8.40 -2.24 2.02
N ASN A 126 -8.68 -2.99 3.08
CA ASN A 126 -7.78 -3.07 4.23
C ASN A 126 -6.85 -4.28 4.08
N GLU A 127 -5.62 -4.00 3.70
CA GLU A 127 -4.56 -5.00 3.59
C GLU A 127 -3.70 -4.93 4.86
N MET A 128 -3.51 -6.08 5.52
CA MET A 128 -2.57 -6.20 6.63
C MET A 128 -1.15 -6.41 6.09
N PRO A 129 -0.10 -6.04 6.85
CA PRO A 129 1.26 -6.42 6.47
C PRO A 129 1.41 -7.94 6.47
N VAL A 130 2.22 -8.49 5.57
CA VAL A 130 2.52 -9.93 5.59
C VAL A 130 3.35 -10.26 6.82
N ARG A 131 2.92 -11.30 7.54
CA ARG A 131 3.69 -11.90 8.64
C ARG A 131 4.62 -12.94 8.05
N ALA A 132 5.94 -12.69 8.12
CA ALA A 132 6.96 -13.62 7.65
C ALA A 132 6.89 -14.98 8.37
N ASN A 133 7.25 -16.06 7.64
CA ASN A 133 7.32 -17.42 8.16
C ASN A 133 8.65 -18.06 7.72
N SER A 134 9.67 -17.98 8.57
CA SER A 134 11.02 -18.43 8.23
C SER A 134 11.12 -19.93 7.89
N PRO A 135 10.43 -20.87 8.59
CA PRO A 135 10.44 -22.28 8.19
C PRO A 135 9.92 -22.54 6.79
N LEU A 136 8.74 -21.97 6.44
CA LEU A 136 8.16 -22.11 5.11
C LEU A 136 9.02 -21.42 4.03
N THR A 137 9.60 -20.25 4.35
CA THR A 137 10.56 -19.56 3.46
C THR A 137 11.78 -20.44 3.18
N ALA A 138 12.32 -21.11 4.20
CA ALA A 138 13.47 -22.02 4.03
C ALA A 138 13.11 -23.23 3.14
N ALA A 139 11.92 -23.81 3.32
CA ALA A 139 11.42 -24.89 2.46
C ALA A 139 11.28 -24.42 0.99
N TRP A 140 10.71 -23.23 0.77
CA TRP A 140 10.66 -22.62 -0.55
C TRP A 140 12.04 -22.45 -1.19
N VAL A 141 13.02 -21.90 -0.45
CA VAL A 141 14.38 -21.69 -0.96
C VAL A 141 15.01 -23.02 -1.36
N ARG A 142 14.86 -24.09 -0.55
CA ARG A 142 15.38 -25.41 -0.90
C ARG A 142 14.79 -25.90 -2.23
N SER A 143 13.46 -25.87 -2.36
CA SER A 143 12.77 -26.33 -3.57
C SER A 143 13.16 -25.54 -4.83
N GLN A 144 13.38 -24.22 -4.70
CA GLN A 144 13.81 -23.40 -5.82
C GLN A 144 15.27 -23.69 -6.23
N ARG A 145 16.15 -23.98 -5.29
CA ARG A 145 17.54 -24.39 -5.57
C ARG A 145 17.61 -25.73 -6.34
N GLU A 146 16.70 -26.66 -6.08
CA GLU A 146 16.57 -27.90 -6.85
C GLU A 146 16.19 -27.63 -8.33
N ARG A 147 15.53 -26.50 -8.59
CA ARG A 147 15.18 -26.02 -9.93
C ARG A 147 16.25 -25.10 -10.55
N GLY A 148 17.42 -24.97 -9.91
CA GLY A 148 18.53 -24.13 -10.39
C GLY A 148 18.34 -22.64 -10.14
N ARG A 149 17.38 -22.23 -9.29
CA ARG A 149 17.17 -20.85 -8.88
C ARG A 149 17.87 -20.56 -7.56
N ASP A 150 18.25 -19.31 -7.31
CA ASP A 150 18.85 -18.89 -6.04
C ASP A 150 18.15 -17.64 -5.50
N PRO A 151 17.00 -17.80 -4.81
CA PRO A 151 16.25 -16.68 -4.28
C PRO A 151 17.05 -15.83 -3.32
N LEU A 152 17.05 -14.51 -3.54
CA LEU A 152 17.70 -13.55 -2.67
C LEU A 152 17.12 -13.63 -1.25
N PRO A 153 17.97 -13.67 -0.20
CA PRO A 153 17.49 -13.73 1.17
C PRO A 153 16.81 -12.43 1.61
N ALA A 154 16.07 -12.50 2.72
CA ALA A 154 15.49 -11.32 3.36
C ALA A 154 16.55 -10.25 3.64
N GLY A 155 16.19 -8.98 3.44
CA GLY A 155 17.06 -7.83 3.71
C GLY A 155 18.00 -7.43 2.57
N VAL A 156 18.13 -8.23 1.50
CA VAL A 156 18.90 -7.83 0.29
C VAL A 156 18.11 -6.80 -0.52
N VAL A 157 16.81 -6.98 -0.66
CA VAL A 157 15.93 -5.95 -1.24
C VAL A 157 15.61 -4.95 -0.14
N PRO A 158 15.87 -3.65 -0.34
CA PRO A 158 15.61 -2.63 0.68
C PRO A 158 14.13 -2.64 1.12
N GLU A 159 13.88 -2.54 2.41
CA GLU A 159 12.52 -2.49 2.98
C GLU A 159 11.72 -1.27 2.50
N THR A 160 12.40 -0.24 2.03
CA THR A 160 11.78 0.95 1.43
C THR A 160 11.15 0.70 0.05
N VAL A 161 11.49 -0.43 -0.60
CA VAL A 161 10.94 -0.85 -1.90
C VAL A 161 9.80 -1.85 -1.68
N ALA A 162 8.98 -1.63 -0.66
CA ALA A 162 7.91 -2.54 -0.29
C ALA A 162 6.60 -2.19 -0.99
N ALA A 163 5.86 -3.21 -1.40
CA ALA A 163 4.49 -3.11 -1.95
C ALA A 163 3.46 -3.60 -0.92
N GLY A 164 2.18 -3.61 -1.28
CA GLY A 164 1.09 -4.21 -0.52
C GLY A 164 0.52 -5.44 -1.23
N THR A 165 -0.07 -6.36 -0.47
CA THR A 165 -0.79 -7.53 -0.96
C THR A 165 -1.88 -7.94 0.01
N ASP A 166 -3.02 -8.43 -0.49
CA ASP A 166 -4.12 -8.98 0.30
C ASP A 166 -3.73 -10.28 1.04
N PHE A 167 -2.67 -10.96 0.59
CA PHE A 167 -2.11 -12.10 1.29
C PHE A 167 -1.70 -11.75 2.74
N GLY A 168 -1.44 -10.48 3.04
CA GLY A 168 -1.21 -10.01 4.41
C GLY A 168 -2.34 -10.44 5.34
N ASN A 169 -3.60 -10.32 4.92
CA ASN A 169 -4.75 -10.72 5.73
C ASN A 169 -4.79 -12.22 6.03
N VAL A 170 -4.32 -13.04 5.10
CA VAL A 170 -4.19 -14.50 5.27
C VAL A 170 -3.07 -14.81 6.26
N SER A 171 -1.87 -14.24 6.04
CA SER A 171 -0.68 -14.51 6.84
C SER A 171 -0.79 -14.10 8.31
N GLN A 172 -1.70 -13.19 8.65
CA GLN A 172 -2.02 -12.84 10.04
C GLN A 172 -2.86 -13.91 10.75
N ARG A 173 -3.49 -14.82 10.01
CA ARG A 173 -4.39 -15.85 10.54
C ARG A 173 -3.77 -17.25 10.51
N VAL A 174 -3.03 -17.56 9.44
CA VAL A 174 -2.41 -18.87 9.24
C VAL A 174 -0.96 -18.70 8.79
N PRO A 175 -0.06 -19.66 9.07
CA PRO A 175 1.29 -19.67 8.51
C PRO A 175 1.27 -19.61 6.99
N GLY A 176 2.13 -18.79 6.39
CA GLY A 176 2.18 -18.66 4.94
C GLY A 176 3.39 -17.85 4.47
N ILE A 177 3.66 -17.92 3.18
CA ILE A 177 4.72 -17.17 2.50
C ILE A 177 4.19 -16.50 1.24
N HIS A 178 4.82 -15.41 0.84
CA HIS A 178 4.51 -14.69 -0.40
C HIS A 178 5.82 -14.33 -1.14
N PRO A 179 6.56 -15.34 -1.64
CA PRO A 179 7.83 -15.10 -2.31
C PRO A 179 7.65 -14.45 -3.67
N LEU A 180 8.73 -13.86 -4.18
CA LEU A 180 8.81 -13.34 -5.54
C LEU A 180 9.60 -14.30 -6.42
N ILE A 181 9.13 -14.50 -7.64
CA ILE A 181 9.80 -15.35 -8.63
C ILE A 181 10.16 -14.52 -9.88
N GLY A 182 11.41 -14.62 -10.32
CA GLY A 182 11.95 -13.91 -11.46
C GLY A 182 11.35 -14.43 -12.77
N VAL A 183 10.68 -13.56 -13.52
CA VAL A 183 10.09 -13.85 -14.83
C VAL A 183 10.79 -13.11 -15.97
N ALA A 184 11.75 -12.21 -15.65
CA ALA A 184 12.46 -11.39 -16.61
C ALA A 184 13.92 -11.81 -16.73
N ASP A 185 14.50 -11.61 -17.93
CA ASP A 185 15.92 -11.88 -18.20
C ASP A 185 16.85 -10.79 -17.60
N SER A 186 16.29 -9.62 -17.28
CA SER A 186 17.00 -8.52 -16.61
C SER A 186 16.39 -8.21 -15.26
N PRO A 187 17.23 -8.02 -14.22
CA PRO A 187 16.77 -7.63 -12.89
C PRO A 187 16.25 -6.18 -12.80
N ASP A 188 16.43 -5.38 -13.84
CA ASP A 188 16.07 -3.96 -13.85
C ASP A 188 14.69 -3.69 -14.45
N VAL A 189 13.97 -4.74 -14.88
CA VAL A 189 12.62 -4.62 -15.41
C VAL A 189 11.66 -4.19 -14.30
N ALA A 190 11.08 -3.00 -14.44
CA ALA A 190 10.17 -2.44 -13.44
C ALA A 190 8.78 -3.07 -13.51
N LEU A 191 8.13 -3.22 -12.33
CA LEU A 191 6.73 -3.64 -12.24
C LEU A 191 5.80 -2.63 -12.94
N HIS A 192 4.64 -3.11 -13.39
CA HIS A 192 3.58 -2.33 -14.05
C HIS A 192 4.02 -1.65 -15.36
N THR A 193 5.02 -2.23 -16.06
CA THR A 193 5.48 -1.79 -17.38
C THR A 193 5.09 -2.77 -18.48
N ARG A 194 5.10 -2.30 -19.74
CA ARG A 194 4.91 -3.18 -20.90
C ARG A 194 6.03 -4.22 -21.02
N GLU A 195 7.22 -3.89 -20.55
CA GLU A 195 8.36 -4.81 -20.53
C GLU A 195 8.12 -5.97 -19.57
N MET A 196 7.65 -5.71 -18.35
CA MET A 196 7.24 -6.74 -17.39
C MET A 196 6.10 -7.62 -17.96
N THR A 197 5.14 -7.04 -18.67
CA THR A 197 4.05 -7.78 -19.31
C THR A 197 4.60 -8.76 -20.37
N ARG A 198 5.58 -8.33 -21.18
CA ARG A 198 6.22 -9.21 -22.17
C ARG A 198 7.05 -10.29 -21.48
N ALA A 199 7.82 -9.95 -20.46
CA ALA A 199 8.62 -10.89 -19.68
C ALA A 199 7.74 -12.00 -19.05
N ALA A 200 6.62 -11.65 -18.45
CA ALA A 200 5.70 -12.60 -17.85
C ALA A 200 5.08 -13.60 -18.85
N GLY A 201 4.93 -13.19 -20.12
CA GLY A 201 4.44 -14.06 -21.22
C GLY A 201 5.57 -14.65 -22.08
N SER A 202 6.82 -14.59 -21.64
CA SER A 202 7.97 -15.16 -22.35
C SER A 202 8.24 -16.61 -21.93
N PRO A 203 9.10 -17.35 -22.66
CA PRO A 203 9.56 -18.68 -22.21
C PRO A 203 10.16 -18.68 -20.81
N THR A 204 10.89 -17.61 -20.40
CA THR A 204 11.40 -17.42 -19.04
C THR A 204 10.26 -17.30 -18.04
N GLY A 205 9.20 -16.54 -18.37
CA GLY A 205 8.01 -16.40 -17.53
C GLY A 205 7.23 -17.71 -17.39
N GLU A 206 7.09 -18.49 -18.46
CA GLU A 206 6.46 -19.82 -18.45
C GLU A 206 7.25 -20.81 -17.57
N ALA A 207 8.57 -20.85 -17.71
CA ALA A 207 9.44 -21.66 -16.86
C ALA A 207 9.32 -21.25 -15.37
N ALA A 208 9.27 -19.95 -15.10
CA ALA A 208 9.07 -19.44 -13.75
C ALA A 208 7.72 -19.86 -13.14
N ALA A 209 6.65 -19.92 -13.95
CA ALA A 209 5.35 -20.40 -13.48
C ALA A 209 5.41 -21.89 -13.07
N VAL A 210 6.11 -22.73 -13.83
CA VAL A 210 6.32 -24.16 -13.51
C VAL A 210 7.17 -24.30 -12.24
N ASP A 211 8.27 -23.56 -12.12
CA ASP A 211 9.15 -23.61 -10.95
C ASP A 211 8.43 -23.10 -9.69
N GLY A 212 7.58 -22.07 -9.85
CA GLY A 212 6.73 -21.56 -8.78
C GLY A 212 5.72 -22.60 -8.30
N ALA A 213 5.06 -23.30 -9.24
CA ALA A 213 4.11 -24.36 -8.91
C ALA A 213 4.81 -25.54 -8.21
N TYR A 214 6.00 -25.95 -8.69
CA TYR A 214 6.82 -26.96 -8.04
C TYR A 214 7.14 -26.56 -6.59
N GLY A 215 7.63 -25.35 -6.38
CA GLY A 215 8.00 -24.87 -5.05
C GLY A 215 6.83 -24.81 -4.08
N LEU A 216 5.65 -24.37 -4.53
CA LEU A 216 4.45 -24.37 -3.68
C LEU A 216 4.01 -25.80 -3.32
N ALA A 217 4.06 -26.73 -4.27
CA ALA A 217 3.73 -28.12 -4.01
C ALA A 217 4.72 -28.77 -3.05
N ALA A 218 6.04 -28.54 -3.21
CA ALA A 218 7.08 -29.02 -2.29
C ALA A 218 6.88 -28.51 -0.87
N VAL A 219 6.64 -27.21 -0.68
CA VAL A 219 6.37 -26.62 0.64
C VAL A 219 5.11 -27.20 1.28
N ALA A 220 4.06 -27.46 0.48
CA ALA A 220 2.83 -28.07 1.00
C ALA A 220 3.06 -29.53 1.43
N LEU A 221 3.84 -30.30 0.68
CA LEU A 221 4.19 -31.68 1.05
C LEU A 221 5.04 -31.73 2.32
N ASP A 222 6.09 -30.90 2.42
CA ASP A 222 6.91 -30.79 3.62
C ASP A 222 6.02 -30.50 4.84
N TRP A 223 5.11 -29.53 4.72
CA TRP A 223 4.19 -29.17 5.81
C TRP A 223 3.26 -30.32 6.23
N LEU A 224 2.75 -31.08 5.27
CA LEU A 224 1.84 -32.22 5.55
C LEU A 224 2.57 -33.42 6.14
N HIS A 225 3.87 -33.58 5.87
CA HIS A 225 4.68 -34.65 6.45
C HIS A 225 5.13 -34.37 7.87
N ASP A 226 5.34 -33.10 8.22
CA ASP A 226 5.85 -32.68 9.52
C ASP A 226 4.71 -32.32 10.53
N ALA A 227 3.43 -32.37 10.08
CA ALA A 227 2.25 -32.09 10.89
C ALA A 227 1.65 -33.37 11.47
#